data_a46778a35f215ec74f0889a5edfa472c
#
_entry.id   a46778a35f215ec74f0889a5edfa472c
#
_cell.length_a   1.000
_cell.length_b   1.000
_cell.length_c   1.000
_cell.angle_alpha   90.00
_cell.angle_beta   90.00
_cell.angle_gamma   90.00
#
_symmetry.space_group_name_H-M   'P 1'
#
loop_
_entity.id
_entity.type
_entity.pdbx_description
1 polymer ?
#
loop_
_entity_poly.entity_id
_entity_poly.type
_entity_poly.pdbx_seq_one_letter_code
_entity_poly.pdbx_strand_id
1 'polypeptide(L)'
;RRGWSNVQPGPNGNGLGQAGAEATSPGLGETEFPYKSLFSSGFLTYSGGTFAGAGGYTRYWDMIAQVPYLYSSTAKSFITYDDPQSMNVKMNYANQMGLGGVMFWELSEDTTTAGTSLMDTIYESMRLP
;
A
#
# COMPACT_ATOMS: atom_id res chain seq x y z
N ARG A 1 -6.28 2.95 -0.75
CA ARG A 1 -5.13 3.60 -1.45
C ARG A 1 -5.46 5.05 -1.70
N ARG A 2 -4.54 5.92 -1.35
CA ARG A 2 -4.74 7.35 -1.51
C ARG A 2 -3.43 8.05 -1.86
N GLY A 3 -3.46 8.97 -2.81
CA GLY A 3 -2.33 9.77 -3.23
C GLY A 3 -2.40 11.18 -2.66
N TRP A 4 -1.24 11.74 -2.34
CA TRP A 4 -1.06 13.10 -1.83
C TRP A 4 0.02 13.79 -2.64
N SER A 5 -0.18 15.04 -3.01
CA SER A 5 0.79 15.86 -3.72
C SER A 5 1.37 16.96 -2.82
N ASN A 6 2.44 17.60 -3.29
CA ASN A 6 3.13 18.67 -2.56
C ASN A 6 3.64 18.25 -1.17
N VAL A 7 3.94 16.97 -0.99
CA VAL A 7 4.48 16.44 0.24
C VAL A 7 5.99 16.64 0.25
N GLN A 8 6.51 17.46 1.16
CA GLN A 8 7.94 17.71 1.31
C GLN A 8 8.63 16.50 1.93
N PRO A 9 9.94 16.30 1.70
CA PRO A 9 10.66 15.16 2.27
C PRO A 9 10.64 15.09 3.79
N GLY A 10 10.65 16.24 4.45
CA GLY A 10 10.75 16.31 5.91
C GLY A 10 12.13 15.90 6.44
N PRO A 11 12.31 15.86 7.76
CA PRO A 11 13.61 15.60 8.39
C PRO A 11 14.16 14.19 8.10
N ASN A 12 13.30 13.21 7.83
CA ASN A 12 13.69 11.83 7.52
C ASN A 12 13.76 11.54 6.02
N GLY A 13 13.45 12.52 5.18
CA GLY A 13 13.52 12.37 3.72
C GLY A 13 12.43 11.48 3.11
N ASN A 14 11.43 11.05 3.87
CA ASN A 14 10.44 10.05 3.48
C ASN A 14 9.01 10.58 3.39
N GLY A 15 8.79 11.86 3.60
CA GLY A 15 7.47 12.51 3.50
C GLY A 15 6.50 12.23 4.66
N LEU A 16 6.83 11.30 5.56
CA LEU A 16 5.94 10.91 6.65
C LEU A 16 5.73 12.08 7.63
N GLY A 17 4.47 12.32 7.99
CA GLY A 17 4.09 13.40 8.91
C GLY A 17 4.12 14.79 8.28
N GLN A 18 4.38 14.91 6.99
CA GLN A 18 4.39 16.19 6.29
C GLN A 18 3.00 16.54 5.76
N ALA A 19 2.73 17.84 5.69
CA ALA A 19 1.51 18.31 5.05
C ALA A 19 1.54 18.02 3.53
N GLY A 20 0.39 17.69 3.00
CA GLY A 20 0.19 17.48 1.56
C GLY A 20 -1.18 17.94 1.12
N ALA A 21 -1.34 18.16 -0.16
CA ALA A 21 -2.63 18.40 -0.76
C ALA A 21 -3.24 17.06 -1.22
N GLU A 22 -4.51 16.88 -0.95
CA GLU A 22 -5.25 15.79 -1.55
C GLU A 22 -5.26 16.02 -3.07
N ALA A 23 -4.62 15.14 -3.79
CA ALA A 23 -4.39 15.35 -5.20
C ALA A 23 -4.40 14.05 -5.95
N THR A 24 -4.66 14.19 -7.23
CA THR A 24 -4.40 13.16 -8.22
C THR A 24 -2.94 12.73 -8.13
N SER A 25 -2.70 11.46 -7.91
CA SER A 25 -1.36 10.90 -8.06
C SER A 25 -0.87 11.19 -9.47
N PRO A 26 0.40 11.58 -9.64
CA PRO A 26 0.94 11.81 -10.97
C PRO A 26 0.71 10.59 -11.88
N GLY A 27 0.00 10.82 -12.97
CA GLY A 27 -0.29 9.78 -13.95
C GLY A 27 -1.52 8.91 -13.68
N LEU A 28 -2.19 9.07 -12.53
CA LEU A 28 -3.38 8.27 -12.21
C LEU A 28 -4.70 9.08 -12.24
N GLY A 29 -4.62 10.40 -12.23
CA GLY A 29 -5.78 11.26 -12.40
C GLY A 29 -6.80 11.25 -11.26
N GLU A 30 -6.52 10.49 -10.18
CA GLU A 30 -7.45 10.25 -9.07
C GLU A 30 -6.73 10.29 -7.73
N THR A 31 -7.43 10.70 -6.68
CA THR A 31 -6.93 10.62 -5.30
C THR A 31 -6.98 9.19 -4.76
N GLU A 32 -7.89 8.39 -5.26
CA GLU A 32 -8.02 6.96 -4.96
C GLU A 32 -7.87 6.14 -6.24
N PHE A 33 -7.16 5.03 -6.18
CA PHE A 33 -6.90 4.18 -7.34
C PHE A 33 -6.69 2.72 -6.93
N PRO A 34 -6.92 1.76 -7.85
CA PRO A 34 -6.78 0.34 -7.55
C PRO A 34 -5.37 -0.05 -7.11
N TYR A 35 -5.26 -1.00 -6.17
CA TYR A 35 -3.97 -1.55 -5.74
C TYR A 35 -3.15 -2.07 -6.92
N LYS A 36 -3.77 -2.81 -7.84
CA LYS A 36 -3.12 -3.33 -9.05
C LYS A 36 -2.47 -2.24 -9.91
N SER A 37 -3.01 -1.02 -9.86
CA SER A 37 -2.50 0.12 -10.63
C SER A 37 -1.14 0.61 -10.14
N LEU A 38 -0.75 0.32 -8.91
CA LEU A 38 0.61 0.61 -8.41
C LEU A 38 1.65 -0.15 -9.22
N PHE A 39 1.34 -1.40 -9.60
CA PHE A 39 2.22 -2.24 -10.42
C PHE A 39 2.18 -1.83 -11.89
N SER A 40 0.99 -1.68 -12.46
CA SER A 40 0.83 -1.32 -13.88
C SER A 40 1.34 0.09 -14.20
N SER A 41 1.31 1.00 -13.23
CA SER A 41 1.88 2.34 -13.36
C SER A 41 3.39 2.39 -13.13
N GLY A 42 4.01 1.29 -12.72
CA GLY A 42 5.44 1.22 -12.47
C GLY A 42 5.92 1.90 -11.19
N PHE A 43 5.06 2.04 -10.19
CA PHE A 43 5.41 2.66 -8.90
C PHE A 43 5.82 1.63 -7.85
N LEU A 44 5.36 0.40 -7.99
CA LEU A 44 5.63 -0.71 -7.11
C LEU A 44 6.01 -1.94 -7.93
N THR A 45 7.03 -2.67 -7.49
CA THR A 45 7.46 -3.92 -8.12
C THR A 45 7.51 -5.04 -7.09
N TYR A 46 7.37 -6.26 -7.59
CA TYR A 46 7.53 -7.48 -6.81
C TYR A 46 8.45 -8.43 -7.55
N SER A 47 9.53 -8.84 -6.91
CA SER A 47 10.51 -9.77 -7.50
C SER A 47 11.18 -10.57 -6.40
N GLY A 48 11.26 -11.88 -6.58
CA GLY A 48 11.95 -12.77 -5.63
C GLY A 48 11.38 -12.72 -4.22
N GLY A 49 10.10 -12.49 -4.05
CA GLY A 49 9.45 -12.38 -2.75
C GLY A 49 9.56 -11.00 -2.08
N THR A 50 10.09 -10.00 -2.78
CA THR A 50 10.35 -8.68 -2.22
C THR A 50 9.61 -7.60 -3.00
N PHE A 51 8.92 -6.72 -2.27
CA PHE A 51 8.33 -5.49 -2.80
C PHE A 51 9.35 -4.37 -2.77
N ALA A 52 9.39 -3.58 -3.83
CA ALA A 52 10.23 -2.39 -3.92
C ALA A 52 9.51 -1.26 -4.66
N GLY A 53 9.82 -0.02 -4.30
CA GLY A 53 9.40 1.14 -5.07
C GLY A 53 10.11 1.20 -6.42
N ALA A 54 9.46 1.83 -7.39
CA ALA A 54 10.00 2.04 -8.74
C ALA A 54 9.47 3.36 -9.30
N GLY A 55 9.94 3.76 -10.47
CA GLY A 55 9.47 4.99 -11.13
C GLY A 55 9.70 6.27 -10.33
N GLY A 56 10.77 6.32 -9.54
CA GLY A 56 11.09 7.46 -8.66
C GLY A 56 10.51 7.33 -7.25
N TYR A 57 9.71 6.30 -6.99
CA TYR A 57 9.16 6.02 -5.66
C TYR A 57 10.06 5.07 -4.88
N THR A 58 10.17 5.31 -3.57
CA THR A 58 10.78 4.40 -2.61
C THR A 58 9.68 3.83 -1.72
N ARG A 59 9.72 2.52 -1.47
CA ARG A 59 8.82 1.87 -0.52
C ARG A 59 9.36 2.02 0.89
N TYR A 60 8.50 2.50 1.78
CA TYR A 60 8.77 2.60 3.21
C TYR A 60 7.73 1.80 3.99
N TRP A 61 8.06 1.49 5.23
CA TRP A 61 7.17 0.86 6.19
C TRP A 61 7.01 1.76 7.41
N ASP A 62 5.77 2.10 7.76
CA ASP A 62 5.47 2.80 9.00
C ASP A 62 5.36 1.79 10.13
N MET A 63 6.32 1.78 11.03
CA MET A 63 6.39 0.81 12.13
C MET A 63 5.31 1.03 13.20
N ILE A 64 4.75 2.22 13.31
CA ILE A 64 3.69 2.54 14.27
C ILE A 64 2.34 2.11 13.71
N ALA A 65 2.01 2.56 12.51
CA ALA A 65 0.76 2.20 11.83
C ALA A 65 0.78 0.80 11.23
N GLN A 66 1.96 0.21 11.05
CA GLN A 66 2.21 -1.10 10.44
C GLN A 66 1.61 -1.21 9.03
N VAL A 67 1.89 -0.22 8.22
CA VAL A 67 1.46 -0.14 6.82
C VAL A 67 2.61 0.33 5.92
N PRO A 68 2.62 -0.09 4.64
CA PRO A 68 3.55 0.44 3.67
C PRO A 68 3.08 1.78 3.12
N TYR A 69 4.03 2.54 2.62
CA TYR A 69 3.75 3.71 1.79
C TYR A 69 4.85 3.90 0.75
N LEU A 70 4.52 4.60 -0.31
CA LEU A 70 5.44 5.00 -1.36
C LEU A 70 5.65 6.51 -1.30
N TYR A 71 6.88 6.94 -1.43
CA TYR A 71 7.22 8.37 -1.51
C TYR A 71 8.21 8.63 -2.64
N SER A 72 7.95 9.68 -3.41
CA SER A 72 8.86 10.24 -4.41
C SER A 72 9.23 11.68 -4.01
N SER A 73 10.49 11.89 -3.66
CA SER A 73 10.98 13.23 -3.31
C SER A 73 11.02 14.17 -4.52
N THR A 74 11.24 13.64 -5.71
CA THR A 74 11.24 14.40 -6.96
C THR A 74 9.84 14.87 -7.34
N ALA A 75 8.86 13.96 -7.33
CA ALA A 75 7.47 14.29 -7.61
C ALA A 75 6.74 14.91 -6.42
N LYS A 76 7.32 14.87 -5.22
CA LYS A 76 6.67 15.27 -3.95
C LYS A 76 5.32 14.59 -3.78
N SER A 77 5.27 13.32 -4.12
CA SER A 77 4.07 12.48 -4.11
C SER A 77 4.18 11.38 -3.07
N PHE A 78 3.14 11.24 -2.26
CA PHE A 78 3.04 10.27 -1.17
C PHE A 78 1.81 9.39 -1.42
N ILE A 79 1.98 8.06 -1.40
CA ILE A 79 0.90 7.11 -1.69
C ILE A 79 0.78 6.14 -0.52
N THR A 80 -0.41 6.08 0.07
CA THR A 80 -0.76 5.09 1.10
C THR A 80 -1.48 3.90 0.47
N TYR A 81 -1.16 2.70 0.94
CA TYR A 81 -1.80 1.47 0.46
C TYR A 81 -1.66 0.35 1.49
N ASP A 82 -2.33 -0.76 1.24
CA ASP A 82 -2.09 -2.03 1.92
C ASP A 82 -1.36 -2.98 1.00
N ASP A 83 -0.56 -3.86 1.57
CA ASP A 83 0.10 -4.96 0.88
C ASP A 83 -0.07 -6.26 1.69
N PRO A 84 0.45 -7.41 1.24
CA PRO A 84 0.35 -8.65 2.01
C PRO A 84 0.91 -8.55 3.44
N GLN A 85 1.97 -7.77 3.64
CA GLN A 85 2.55 -7.58 4.98
C GLN A 85 1.59 -6.88 5.94
N SER A 86 1.01 -5.75 5.52
CA SER A 86 0.03 -5.03 6.34
C SER A 86 -1.29 -5.80 6.48
N MET A 87 -1.67 -6.52 5.45
CA MET A 87 -2.87 -7.36 5.50
C MET A 87 -2.73 -8.49 6.52
N ASN A 88 -1.55 -9.12 6.61
CA ASN A 88 -1.27 -10.11 7.65
C ASN A 88 -1.41 -9.52 9.05
N VAL A 89 -0.93 -8.31 9.28
CA VAL A 89 -1.10 -7.62 10.57
C VAL A 89 -2.60 -7.45 10.90
N LYS A 90 -3.39 -7.00 9.93
CA LYS A 90 -4.84 -6.81 10.10
C LYS A 90 -5.55 -8.14 10.35
N MET A 91 -5.19 -9.18 9.62
CA MET A 91 -5.79 -10.51 9.80
C MET A 91 -5.44 -11.13 11.15
N ASN A 92 -4.21 -10.97 11.61
CA ASN A 92 -3.80 -11.41 12.95
C ASN A 92 -4.61 -10.70 14.03
N TYR A 93 -4.82 -9.39 13.89
CA TYR A 93 -5.67 -8.63 14.80
C TYR A 93 -7.12 -9.14 14.81
N ALA A 94 -7.70 -9.37 13.63
CA ALA A 94 -9.06 -9.90 13.52
C ALA A 94 -9.20 -11.26 14.20
N ASN A 95 -8.22 -12.14 14.02
CA ASN A 95 -8.20 -13.47 14.67
C ASN A 95 -8.04 -13.35 16.19
N GLN A 96 -7.13 -12.52 16.67
CA GLN A 96 -6.89 -12.33 18.10
C GLN A 96 -8.10 -11.74 18.81
N MET A 97 -8.82 -10.85 18.17
CA MET A 97 -10.01 -10.19 18.73
C MET A 97 -11.29 -11.01 18.53
N GLY A 98 -11.22 -12.14 17.86
CA GLY A 98 -12.38 -13.00 17.60
C GLY A 98 -13.45 -12.31 16.75
N LEU A 99 -13.05 -11.47 15.81
CA LEU A 99 -13.99 -10.79 14.92
C LEU A 99 -14.69 -11.81 14.02
N GLY A 100 -15.95 -11.52 13.65
CA GLY A 100 -16.76 -12.42 12.84
C GLY A 100 -16.30 -12.57 11.39
N GLY A 101 -15.37 -11.72 10.94
CA GLY A 101 -14.81 -11.77 9.60
C GLY A 101 -14.20 -10.44 9.20
N VAL A 102 -13.84 -10.35 7.93
CA VAL A 102 -13.31 -9.13 7.32
C VAL A 102 -14.08 -8.81 6.04
N MET A 103 -14.11 -7.56 5.69
CA MET A 103 -14.73 -7.08 4.46
C MET A 103 -13.68 -6.29 3.67
N PHE A 104 -13.72 -6.41 2.38
CA PHE A 104 -12.86 -5.64 1.47
C PHE A 104 -13.68 -5.02 0.35
N TRP A 105 -13.19 -3.91 -0.14
CA TRP A 105 -13.70 -3.23 -1.32
C TRP A 105 -12.51 -2.85 -2.19
N GLU A 106 -12.40 -3.37 -3.38
CA GLU A 106 -13.18 -4.42 -4.03
C GLU A 106 -12.25 -5.40 -4.73
N LEU A 107 -12.72 -6.59 -5.04
CA LEU A 107 -11.93 -7.68 -5.60
C LEU A 107 -11.29 -7.31 -6.96
N SER A 108 -11.99 -6.54 -7.77
CA SER A 108 -11.49 -6.12 -9.09
C SER A 108 -10.25 -5.22 -9.03
N GLU A 109 -9.95 -4.66 -7.87
CA GLU A 109 -8.78 -3.81 -7.64
C GLU A 109 -7.52 -4.58 -7.22
N ASP A 110 -7.67 -5.86 -6.89
CA ASP A 110 -6.56 -6.71 -6.48
C ASP A 110 -5.75 -7.21 -7.69
N THR A 111 -4.60 -7.78 -7.40
CA THR A 111 -3.74 -8.43 -8.41
C THR A 111 -4.05 -9.92 -8.50
N THR A 112 -3.63 -10.54 -9.59
CA THR A 112 -3.70 -12.00 -9.77
C THR A 112 -2.33 -12.65 -9.72
N THR A 113 -1.27 -11.88 -9.52
CA THR A 113 0.09 -12.40 -9.40
C THR A 113 0.32 -13.02 -8.04
N ALA A 114 0.77 -14.27 -8.02
CA ALA A 114 1.08 -14.98 -6.78
C ALA A 114 2.05 -14.19 -5.90
N GLY A 115 1.78 -14.13 -4.61
CA GLY A 115 2.58 -13.39 -3.62
C GLY A 115 2.22 -11.92 -3.49
N THR A 116 1.44 -11.36 -4.40
CA THR A 116 1.03 -9.95 -4.36
C THR A 116 -0.43 -9.75 -4.00
N SER A 117 -1.29 -10.75 -4.21
CA SER A 117 -2.73 -10.67 -3.99
C SER A 117 -3.07 -10.48 -2.52
N LEU A 118 -3.88 -9.46 -2.23
CA LEU A 118 -4.41 -9.22 -0.89
C LEU A 118 -5.48 -10.25 -0.54
N MET A 119 -6.27 -10.69 -1.52
CA MET A 119 -7.28 -11.71 -1.31
C MET A 119 -6.67 -13.06 -0.94
N ASP A 120 -5.58 -13.45 -1.59
CA ASP A 120 -4.85 -14.67 -1.23
C ASP A 120 -4.35 -14.60 0.21
N THR A 121 -3.81 -13.45 0.62
CA THR A 121 -3.34 -13.22 1.99
C THR A 121 -4.47 -13.36 3.00
N ILE A 122 -5.63 -12.78 2.72
CA ILE A 122 -6.83 -12.90 3.57
C ILE A 122 -7.24 -14.37 3.67
N TYR A 123 -7.36 -15.04 2.53
CA TYR A 123 -7.79 -16.44 2.47
C TYR A 123 -6.84 -17.38 3.25
N GLU A 124 -5.54 -17.22 3.07
CA GLU A 124 -4.54 -18.02 3.78
C GLU A 124 -4.60 -17.78 5.29
N SER A 125 -4.79 -16.54 5.71
CA SER A 125 -4.89 -16.18 7.14
C SER A 125 -6.17 -16.69 7.79
N MET A 126 -7.25 -16.87 7.04
CA MET A 126 -8.50 -17.45 7.53
C MET A 126 -8.43 -18.97 7.72
N ARG A 127 -7.43 -19.63 7.15
CA ARG A 127 -7.24 -21.09 7.27
C ARG A 127 -6.49 -21.51 8.52
N LEU A 128 -5.86 -20.57 9.20
CA LEU A 128 -5.14 -20.86 10.44
C LEU A 128 -6.15 -21.09 11.55
N PRO A 129 -6.06 -22.23 12.25
CA PRO A 129 -6.94 -22.52 13.37
C PRO A 129 -6.75 -21.55 14.53
#